data_fc21696e176404073503628c97a187fb
#
_entry.id   fc21696e176404073503628c97a187fb
#
_cell.length_a   1.000
_cell.length_b   1.000
_cell.length_c   1.000
_cell.angle_alpha   90.00
_cell.angle_beta   90.00
_cell.angle_gamma   90.00
#
_symmetry.space_group_name_H-M   'P 1'
#
loop_
_entity.id
_entity.type
_entity.pdbx_description
1 polymer ?
#
loop_
_entity_poly.entity_id
_entity_poly.type
_entity_poly.pdbx_seq_one_letter_code
_entity_poly.pdbx_strand_id
1 'polypeptide(L)'
;MRKIVTVKDCMKTFEGDGIPVTRAFPVPEMRENDPFLLFDHFGPINYEPGGATGVPAHPHCGFEAITYLLGGEVEHKDSWGGQAAIETGDIQWMTTGSGLIHSELVTDKFKKSGGVMQGLQIWVNLPQKNKNVKPWYQHIKKNDIPTIDEGNNVLIKVLVGEVKNTSSAVQTYSPVSIFDVQFTKPSLIDLDISKNQTLMVYVIDGELKFHDDNQIARKGQMIYFDQLSDTINLTSISPNGSYLVLAGEPLNEPVVRYGPFVTNTEGDMKKAMLDYQNGKMGTLS
;
A
#
# COMPACT_ATOMS: atom_id res chain seq x y z
N MET A 1 -4.86 6.13 -25.04
CA MET A 1 -5.13 5.86 -23.62
C MET A 1 -4.87 4.39 -23.33
N ARG A 2 -4.43 4.05 -22.10
CA ARG A 2 -4.32 2.67 -21.65
C ARG A 2 -5.70 2.03 -21.60
N LYS A 3 -5.76 0.76 -21.99
CA LYS A 3 -7.00 -0.03 -21.91
C LYS A 3 -7.01 -0.88 -20.66
N ILE A 4 -8.21 -1.18 -20.19
CA ILE A 4 -8.40 -2.14 -19.12
C ILE A 4 -8.09 -3.53 -19.64
N VAL A 5 -7.22 -4.25 -18.93
CA VAL A 5 -6.98 -5.68 -19.16
C VAL A 5 -8.05 -6.49 -18.44
N THR A 6 -8.34 -6.13 -17.17
CA THR A 6 -9.35 -6.81 -16.38
C THR A 6 -9.76 -5.98 -15.16
N VAL A 7 -10.98 -6.17 -14.68
CA VAL A 7 -11.47 -5.73 -13.38
C VAL A 7 -11.71 -6.98 -12.54
N LYS A 8 -11.14 -7.06 -11.35
CA LYS A 8 -11.26 -8.23 -10.46
C LYS A 8 -11.81 -7.85 -9.10
N ASP A 9 -12.71 -8.64 -8.59
CA ASP A 9 -13.05 -8.63 -7.17
C ASP A 9 -11.85 -9.07 -6.36
N CYS A 10 -11.51 -8.29 -5.34
CA CYS A 10 -10.45 -8.68 -4.41
C CYS A 10 -10.95 -9.73 -3.43
N MET A 11 -10.09 -10.68 -3.09
CA MET A 11 -10.42 -11.80 -2.23
C MET A 11 -10.61 -11.37 -0.77
N LYS A 12 -11.73 -11.74 -0.17
CA LYS A 12 -11.92 -11.58 1.28
C LYS A 12 -11.19 -12.71 2.00
N THR A 13 -10.28 -12.34 2.90
CA THR A 13 -9.47 -13.27 3.68
C THR A 13 -9.11 -12.68 5.03
N PHE A 14 -8.19 -13.30 5.75
CA PHE A 14 -7.67 -12.82 7.03
C PHE A 14 -6.15 -12.71 6.96
N GLU A 15 -5.59 -11.74 7.69
CA GLU A 15 -4.16 -11.56 7.88
C GLU A 15 -3.82 -11.59 9.38
N GLY A 16 -2.58 -12.02 9.70
CA GLY A 16 -2.11 -12.10 11.08
C GLY A 16 -3.07 -12.88 11.98
N ASP A 17 -3.38 -12.32 13.14
CA ASP A 17 -4.25 -12.94 14.16
C ASP A 17 -5.75 -12.78 13.86
N GLY A 18 -6.15 -12.85 12.58
CA GLY A 18 -7.56 -12.86 12.19
C GLY A 18 -8.11 -11.48 11.80
N ILE A 19 -7.27 -10.55 11.38
CA ILE A 19 -7.70 -9.25 10.84
C ILE A 19 -8.33 -9.47 9.47
N PRO A 20 -9.62 -9.14 9.27
CA PRO A 20 -10.26 -9.29 7.98
C PRO A 20 -9.69 -8.29 6.96
N VAL A 21 -9.29 -8.80 5.80
CA VAL A 21 -8.73 -8.01 4.70
C VAL A 21 -9.42 -8.33 3.38
N THR A 22 -9.46 -7.34 2.51
CA THR A 22 -9.79 -7.48 1.10
C THR A 22 -8.49 -7.41 0.32
N ARG A 23 -8.02 -8.58 -0.17
CA ARG A 23 -6.69 -8.77 -0.81
C ARG A 23 -6.79 -8.80 -2.32
N ALA A 24 -6.06 -7.89 -2.98
CA ALA A 24 -5.94 -7.92 -4.44
C ALA A 24 -4.87 -8.93 -4.89
N PHE A 25 -3.74 -8.97 -4.20
CA PHE A 25 -2.65 -9.93 -4.39
C PHE A 25 -1.76 -9.99 -3.12
N PRO A 26 -1.06 -11.12 -2.84
CA PRO A 26 -1.07 -12.36 -3.61
C PRO A 26 -2.36 -13.17 -3.42
N VAL A 27 -2.85 -13.72 -4.50
CA VAL A 27 -3.97 -14.67 -4.57
C VAL A 27 -3.56 -15.87 -5.45
N PRO A 28 -4.27 -17.02 -5.43
CA PRO A 28 -3.87 -18.19 -6.20
C PRO A 28 -3.58 -17.94 -7.68
N GLU A 29 -4.33 -17.02 -8.30
CA GLU A 29 -4.24 -16.68 -9.72
C GLU A 29 -3.23 -15.58 -10.02
N MET A 30 -2.68 -14.91 -8.99
CA MET A 30 -1.78 -13.78 -9.14
C MET A 30 -0.89 -13.62 -7.90
N ARG A 31 0.39 -13.91 -8.06
CA ARG A 31 1.34 -13.84 -6.94
C ARG A 31 1.79 -12.42 -6.62
N GLU A 32 2.01 -11.61 -7.66
CA GLU A 32 2.50 -10.23 -7.55
C GLU A 32 2.15 -9.45 -8.82
N ASN A 33 2.31 -8.12 -8.76
CA ASN A 33 2.29 -7.20 -9.90
C ASN A 33 3.53 -6.31 -9.81
N ASP A 34 4.65 -6.80 -10.33
CA ASP A 34 5.95 -6.15 -10.23
C ASP A 34 5.86 -4.62 -10.49
N PRO A 35 6.33 -3.76 -9.56
CA PRO A 35 7.10 -4.08 -8.36
C PRO A 35 6.25 -4.33 -7.09
N PHE A 36 4.93 -4.43 -7.17
CA PHE A 36 4.04 -4.59 -6.02
C PHE A 36 3.88 -6.07 -5.65
N LEU A 37 4.15 -6.41 -4.38
CA LEU A 37 4.16 -7.78 -3.85
C LEU A 37 2.90 -8.14 -3.06
N LEU A 38 2.24 -7.14 -2.47
CA LEU A 38 1.04 -7.32 -1.67
C LEU A 38 0.19 -6.06 -1.73
N PHE A 39 -1.13 -6.26 -1.78
CA PHE A 39 -2.12 -5.24 -1.56
C PHE A 39 -3.25 -5.77 -0.71
N ASP A 40 -3.40 -5.22 0.49
CA ASP A 40 -4.48 -5.49 1.42
C ASP A 40 -5.22 -4.23 1.84
N HIS A 41 -6.53 -4.27 1.81
CA HIS A 41 -7.41 -3.30 2.43
C HIS A 41 -8.00 -3.95 3.69
N PHE A 42 -7.50 -3.57 4.87
CA PHE A 42 -8.03 -4.05 6.15
C PHE A 42 -9.18 -3.17 6.63
N GLY A 43 -10.18 -3.79 7.21
CA GLY A 43 -11.39 -3.12 7.68
C GLY A 43 -12.39 -2.74 6.55
N PRO A 44 -13.36 -1.83 6.86
CA PRO A 44 -13.58 -1.23 8.18
C PRO A 44 -13.99 -2.25 9.25
N ILE A 45 -13.34 -2.18 10.41
CA ILE A 45 -13.66 -3.00 11.59
C ILE A 45 -14.08 -2.06 12.71
N ASN A 46 -15.27 -2.25 13.26
CA ASN A 46 -15.71 -1.46 14.41
C ASN A 46 -15.32 -2.20 15.69
N TYR A 47 -14.42 -1.59 16.45
CA TYR A 47 -13.98 -2.11 17.74
C TYR A 47 -14.69 -1.41 18.90
N GLU A 48 -15.22 -2.21 19.81
CA GLU A 48 -15.68 -1.73 21.12
C GLU A 48 -14.48 -1.29 21.96
N PRO A 49 -14.68 -0.40 22.96
CA PRO A 49 -13.64 -0.05 23.91
C PRO A 49 -12.97 -1.29 24.52
N GLY A 50 -11.65 -1.36 24.47
CA GLY A 50 -10.85 -2.50 24.93
C GLY A 50 -10.73 -3.67 23.96
N GLY A 51 -11.47 -3.66 22.83
CA GLY A 51 -11.53 -4.80 21.90
C GLY A 51 -10.39 -4.87 20.87
N ALA A 52 -9.69 -3.77 20.63
CA ALA A 52 -8.62 -3.73 19.62
C ALA A 52 -7.24 -4.04 20.24
N THR A 53 -6.41 -4.79 19.51
CA THR A 53 -5.04 -5.17 19.95
C THR A 53 -3.96 -4.70 18.97
N GLY A 54 -4.21 -4.73 17.65
CA GLY A 54 -3.21 -4.50 16.61
C GLY A 54 -2.38 -5.73 16.29
N VAL A 55 -1.26 -5.54 15.61
CA VAL A 55 -0.37 -6.61 15.15
C VAL A 55 0.87 -6.69 16.04
N PRO A 56 1.11 -7.83 16.73
CA PRO A 56 2.25 -8.01 17.61
C PRO A 56 3.57 -8.09 16.82
N ALA A 57 4.68 -8.17 17.55
CA ALA A 57 6.03 -8.21 16.99
C ALA A 57 6.21 -9.33 15.95
N HIS A 58 6.66 -8.94 14.75
CA HIS A 58 6.92 -9.87 13.64
C HIS A 58 8.05 -9.32 12.74
N PRO A 59 8.80 -10.21 12.04
CA PRO A 59 9.90 -9.79 11.19
C PRO A 59 9.45 -9.44 9.78
N HIS A 60 10.26 -8.63 9.07
CA HIS A 60 10.21 -8.40 7.63
C HIS A 60 11.61 -8.25 7.04
N CYS A 61 11.79 -8.65 5.77
CA CYS A 61 13.06 -8.51 5.07
C CYS A 61 12.86 -8.39 3.55
N GLY A 62 13.58 -7.46 2.92
CA GLY A 62 13.79 -7.40 1.48
C GLY A 62 12.73 -6.68 0.64
N PHE A 63 11.87 -5.88 1.25
CA PHE A 63 10.86 -5.06 0.56
C PHE A 63 10.60 -3.76 1.33
N GLU A 64 9.78 -2.90 0.76
CA GLU A 64 9.24 -1.71 1.41
C GLU A 64 7.76 -1.92 1.68
N ALA A 65 7.29 -1.52 2.87
CA ALA A 65 5.89 -1.59 3.25
C ALA A 65 5.34 -0.19 3.50
N ILE A 66 4.19 0.09 2.89
CA ILE A 66 3.40 1.29 3.19
C ILE A 66 2.13 0.89 3.92
N THR A 67 1.80 1.63 4.99
CA THR A 67 0.46 1.64 5.58
C THR A 67 -0.13 3.03 5.42
N TYR A 68 -1.28 3.14 4.75
CA TYR A 68 -2.09 4.35 4.67
C TYR A 68 -3.33 4.15 5.53
N LEU A 69 -3.42 4.89 6.64
CA LEU A 69 -4.48 4.69 7.62
C LEU A 69 -5.71 5.53 7.25
N LEU A 70 -6.82 4.86 6.95
CA LEU A 70 -8.10 5.48 6.60
C LEU A 70 -9.02 5.68 7.82
N GLY A 71 -8.75 4.98 8.91
CA GLY A 71 -9.46 5.08 10.17
C GLY A 71 -8.72 4.40 11.30
N GLY A 72 -8.83 4.93 12.52
CA GLY A 72 -8.18 4.41 13.71
C GLY A 72 -6.83 5.06 14.03
N GLU A 73 -6.11 4.46 14.97
CA GLU A 73 -4.78 4.89 15.41
C GLU A 73 -3.94 3.67 15.77
N VAL A 74 -2.70 3.61 15.27
CA VAL A 74 -1.74 2.54 15.59
C VAL A 74 -0.40 3.14 16.04
N GLU A 75 0.30 2.43 16.91
CA GLU A 75 1.67 2.76 17.30
C GLU A 75 2.62 1.77 16.63
N HIS A 76 3.48 2.28 15.76
CA HIS A 76 4.59 1.54 15.18
C HIS A 76 5.80 1.60 16.11
N LYS A 77 6.45 0.44 16.29
CA LYS A 77 7.78 0.33 16.88
C LYS A 77 8.60 -0.67 16.10
N ASP A 78 9.87 -0.38 15.84
CA ASP A 78 10.78 -1.32 15.18
C ASP A 78 12.12 -1.49 15.88
N SER A 79 12.81 -2.56 15.54
CA SER A 79 14.10 -2.95 16.14
C SER A 79 15.28 -2.06 15.74
N TRP A 80 15.07 -1.08 14.86
CA TRP A 80 16.09 -0.09 14.43
C TRP A 80 15.83 1.30 15.00
N GLY A 81 14.85 1.44 15.90
CA GLY A 81 14.53 2.67 16.63
C GLY A 81 13.46 3.53 15.97
N GLY A 82 12.80 3.03 14.92
CA GLY A 82 11.59 3.67 14.39
C GLY A 82 10.45 3.56 15.40
N GLN A 83 9.82 4.69 15.73
CA GLN A 83 8.65 4.75 16.59
C GLN A 83 7.78 5.94 16.21
N ALA A 84 6.49 5.69 16.01
CA ALA A 84 5.50 6.74 15.78
C ALA A 84 4.09 6.28 16.12
N ALA A 85 3.25 7.22 16.54
CA ALA A 85 1.80 7.05 16.53
C ALA A 85 1.27 7.54 15.18
N ILE A 86 0.63 6.65 14.43
CA ILE A 86 0.05 6.90 13.11
C ILE A 86 -1.44 7.10 13.31
N GLU A 87 -1.95 8.24 12.87
CA GLU A 87 -3.35 8.61 12.95
C GLU A 87 -4.05 8.50 11.60
N THR A 88 -5.38 8.54 11.63
CA THR A 88 -6.21 8.58 10.42
C THR A 88 -5.74 9.65 9.44
N GLY A 89 -5.44 9.23 8.22
CA GLY A 89 -4.95 10.05 7.12
C GLY A 89 -3.42 10.08 6.99
N ASP A 90 -2.68 9.57 7.97
CA ASP A 90 -1.22 9.49 7.92
C ASP A 90 -0.75 8.31 7.05
N ILE A 91 0.52 8.39 6.65
CA ILE A 91 1.25 7.33 5.96
C ILE A 91 2.45 6.94 6.81
N GLN A 92 2.69 5.65 6.95
CA GLN A 92 4.01 5.14 7.30
C GLN A 92 4.63 4.45 6.09
N TRP A 93 5.94 4.59 5.92
CA TRP A 93 6.75 3.89 4.95
C TRP A 93 7.92 3.24 5.64
N MET A 94 8.04 1.95 5.49
CA MET A 94 9.08 1.16 6.14
C MET A 94 9.91 0.44 5.08
N THR A 95 11.19 0.77 4.97
CA THR A 95 12.17 0.01 4.18
C THR A 95 12.70 -1.10 5.06
N THR A 96 12.38 -2.36 4.76
CA THR A 96 12.79 -3.50 5.59
C THR A 96 14.22 -3.97 5.32
N GLY A 97 14.72 -3.76 4.09
CA GLY A 97 16.10 -3.99 3.72
C GLY A 97 16.68 -5.32 4.21
N SER A 98 17.77 -5.26 4.97
CA SER A 98 18.44 -6.45 5.53
C SER A 98 17.65 -7.18 6.61
N GLY A 99 16.52 -6.62 7.02
CA GLY A 99 15.60 -7.21 7.99
C GLY A 99 15.43 -6.40 9.26
N LEU A 100 14.20 -6.36 9.75
CA LEU A 100 13.81 -5.76 11.01
C LEU A 100 12.70 -6.57 11.67
N ILE A 101 12.44 -6.28 12.94
CA ILE A 101 11.26 -6.73 13.68
C ILE A 101 10.46 -5.49 14.04
N HIS A 102 9.14 -5.50 13.80
CA HIS A 102 8.28 -4.41 14.18
C HIS A 102 6.95 -4.89 14.77
N SER A 103 6.23 -3.96 15.40
CA SER A 103 4.85 -4.13 15.84
C SER A 103 4.02 -2.92 15.45
N GLU A 104 2.72 -3.14 15.23
CA GLU A 104 1.72 -2.13 14.92
C GLU A 104 0.53 -2.31 15.88
N LEU A 105 0.74 -1.97 17.16
CA LEU A 105 -0.29 -2.07 18.18
C LEU A 105 -1.22 -0.85 18.12
N VAL A 106 -2.46 -1.01 18.55
CA VAL A 106 -3.34 0.16 18.68
C VAL A 106 -2.85 1.07 19.79
N THR A 107 -2.99 2.39 19.61
CA THR A 107 -2.64 3.35 20.69
C THR A 107 -3.54 3.14 21.90
N ASP A 108 -3.04 3.52 23.08
CA ASP A 108 -3.84 3.49 24.33
C ASP A 108 -5.12 4.33 24.21
N LYS A 109 -5.06 5.42 23.46
CA LYS A 109 -6.22 6.27 23.18
C LYS A 109 -7.28 5.51 22.40
N PHE A 110 -6.91 4.89 21.25
CA PHE A 110 -7.83 4.10 20.44
C PHE A 110 -8.35 2.86 21.18
N LYS A 111 -7.49 2.20 21.96
CA LYS A 111 -7.89 1.06 22.78
C LYS A 111 -8.98 1.44 23.79
N LYS A 112 -8.87 2.62 24.42
CA LYS A 112 -9.86 3.10 25.40
C LYS A 112 -11.16 3.56 24.76
N SER A 113 -11.11 4.21 23.58
CA SER A 113 -12.28 4.77 22.93
C SER A 113 -13.03 3.77 22.04
N GLY A 114 -12.34 2.76 21.51
CA GLY A 114 -12.82 2.00 20.37
C GLY A 114 -12.96 2.87 19.14
N GLY A 115 -13.66 2.37 18.13
CA GLY A 115 -13.93 3.07 16.88
C GLY A 115 -13.63 2.24 15.65
N VAL A 116 -13.65 2.86 14.48
CA VAL A 116 -13.42 2.20 13.20
C VAL A 116 -11.92 2.14 12.90
N MET A 117 -11.42 0.93 12.66
CA MET A 117 -10.07 0.66 12.14
C MET A 117 -10.16 0.30 10.66
N GLN A 118 -9.44 1.03 9.82
CA GLN A 118 -9.40 0.80 8.37
C GLN A 118 -8.11 1.35 7.78
N GLY A 119 -7.54 0.65 6.81
CA GLY A 119 -6.38 1.16 6.09
C GLY A 119 -5.95 0.25 4.94
N LEU A 120 -4.93 0.69 4.24
CA LEU A 120 -4.33 -0.02 3.12
C LEU A 120 -2.90 -0.40 3.49
N GLN A 121 -2.54 -1.67 3.27
CA GLN A 121 -1.16 -2.14 3.36
C GLN A 121 -0.69 -2.61 2.00
N ILE A 122 0.46 -2.07 1.56
CA ILE A 122 1.03 -2.37 0.25
C ILE A 122 2.49 -2.70 0.44
N TRP A 123 2.95 -3.80 -0.16
CA TRP A 123 4.37 -4.13 -0.21
C TRP A 123 4.93 -3.85 -1.59
N VAL A 124 6.06 -3.16 -1.61
CA VAL A 124 6.81 -2.83 -2.82
C VAL A 124 8.14 -3.54 -2.78
N ASN A 125 8.50 -4.27 -3.82
CA ASN A 125 9.74 -5.01 -3.90
C ASN A 125 10.94 -4.08 -3.93
N LEU A 126 11.99 -4.39 -3.18
CA LEU A 126 13.28 -3.72 -3.30
C LEU A 126 14.07 -4.29 -4.48
N PRO A 127 14.73 -3.44 -5.29
CA PRO A 127 15.71 -3.92 -6.27
C PRO A 127 16.77 -4.80 -5.61
N GLN A 128 17.26 -5.80 -6.31
CA GLN A 128 18.26 -6.75 -5.81
C GLN A 128 19.46 -6.05 -5.15
N LYS A 129 19.97 -5.00 -5.76
CA LYS A 129 21.07 -4.19 -5.24
C LYS A 129 20.77 -3.51 -3.90
N ASN A 130 19.49 -3.36 -3.55
CA ASN A 130 19.02 -2.69 -2.34
C ASN A 130 18.40 -3.64 -1.30
N LYS A 131 18.38 -4.97 -1.55
CA LYS A 131 17.80 -5.96 -0.62
C LYS A 131 18.48 -5.96 0.76
N ASN A 132 19.74 -5.56 0.84
CA ASN A 132 20.53 -5.56 2.07
C ASN A 132 20.80 -4.15 2.63
N VAL A 133 20.07 -3.12 2.19
CA VAL A 133 20.18 -1.78 2.79
C VAL A 133 19.77 -1.80 4.25
N LYS A 134 20.28 -0.83 5.02
CA LYS A 134 19.87 -0.66 6.41
C LYS A 134 18.37 -0.37 6.48
N PRO A 135 17.61 -1.03 7.37
CA PRO A 135 16.20 -0.71 7.59
C PRO A 135 16.00 0.76 7.97
N TRP A 136 14.91 1.31 7.48
CA TRP A 136 14.59 2.71 7.68
C TRP A 136 13.07 2.94 7.72
N TYR A 137 12.64 3.86 8.59
CA TYR A 137 11.24 4.19 8.81
C TYR A 137 10.96 5.67 8.54
N GLN A 138 9.83 5.95 7.90
CA GLN A 138 9.35 7.29 7.60
C GLN A 138 7.87 7.39 8.01
N HIS A 139 7.50 8.46 8.70
CA HIS A 139 6.13 8.82 9.04
C HIS A 139 5.79 10.17 8.43
N ILE A 140 4.79 10.21 7.56
CA ILE A 140 4.29 11.43 6.93
C ILE A 140 2.88 11.70 7.48
N LYS A 141 2.74 12.80 8.18
CA LYS A 141 1.45 13.22 8.73
C LYS A 141 0.51 13.66 7.62
N LYS A 142 -0.78 13.46 7.80
CA LYS A 142 -1.82 13.83 6.82
C LYS A 142 -1.72 15.26 6.30
N ASN A 143 -1.30 16.20 7.15
CA ASN A 143 -1.18 17.60 6.77
C ASN A 143 0.09 17.91 5.96
N ASP A 144 1.05 16.97 5.95
CA ASP A 144 2.31 17.09 5.21
C ASP A 144 2.24 16.32 3.87
N ILE A 145 1.12 15.63 3.60
CA ILE A 145 0.88 14.94 2.32
C ILE A 145 0.50 15.98 1.26
N PRO A 146 1.30 16.13 0.19
CA PRO A 146 0.99 17.07 -0.88
C PRO A 146 -0.35 16.71 -1.53
N THR A 147 -1.17 17.73 -1.75
CA THR A 147 -2.51 17.58 -2.32
C THR A 147 -2.68 18.51 -3.50
N ILE A 148 -3.22 18.00 -4.60
CA ILE A 148 -3.54 18.73 -5.81
C ILE A 148 -5.06 18.89 -5.87
N ASP A 149 -5.54 20.10 -5.98
CA ASP A 149 -6.94 20.40 -6.31
C ASP A 149 -7.09 20.45 -7.84
N GLU A 150 -7.68 19.42 -8.42
CA GLU A 150 -7.95 19.33 -9.87
C GLU A 150 -9.14 20.20 -10.31
N GLY A 151 -9.77 20.90 -9.39
CA GLY A 151 -11.08 21.49 -9.63
C GLY A 151 -12.17 20.41 -9.72
N ASN A 152 -13.38 20.80 -10.10
CA ASN A 152 -14.52 19.87 -10.28
C ASN A 152 -14.76 18.92 -9.09
N ASN A 153 -14.32 19.32 -7.89
CA ASN A 153 -14.45 18.55 -6.64
C ASN A 153 -13.60 17.25 -6.61
N VAL A 154 -12.46 17.28 -7.24
CA VAL A 154 -11.45 16.20 -7.21
C VAL A 154 -10.20 16.68 -6.50
N LEU A 155 -9.75 15.90 -5.50
CA LEU A 155 -8.50 16.09 -4.80
C LEU A 155 -7.60 14.87 -5.00
N ILE A 156 -6.32 15.09 -5.31
CA ILE A 156 -5.30 14.04 -5.42
C ILE A 156 -4.30 14.22 -4.29
N LYS A 157 -4.22 13.25 -3.38
CA LYS A 157 -3.16 13.19 -2.37
C LYS A 157 -2.00 12.36 -2.92
N VAL A 158 -0.83 12.96 -2.96
CA VAL A 158 0.39 12.29 -3.46
C VAL A 158 1.06 11.57 -2.30
N LEU A 159 0.70 10.29 -2.14
CA LEU A 159 1.19 9.47 -1.02
C LEU A 159 2.66 9.12 -1.21
N VAL A 160 3.05 8.69 -2.42
CA VAL A 160 4.42 8.29 -2.78
C VAL A 160 4.69 8.71 -4.22
N GLY A 161 5.95 9.06 -4.53
CA GLY A 161 6.37 9.42 -5.88
C GLY A 161 5.90 10.79 -6.31
N GLU A 162 5.61 10.95 -7.60
CA GLU A 162 5.26 12.24 -8.21
C GLU A 162 4.10 12.10 -9.18
N VAL A 163 3.22 13.10 -9.22
CA VAL A 163 2.18 13.29 -10.24
C VAL A 163 1.99 14.80 -10.49
N LYS A 164 1.81 15.19 -11.77
CA LYS A 164 1.56 16.60 -12.16
C LYS A 164 2.54 17.58 -11.50
N ASN A 165 3.85 17.25 -11.48
CA ASN A 165 4.93 18.04 -10.87
C ASN A 165 4.78 18.27 -9.35
N THR A 166 4.00 17.44 -8.67
CA THR A 166 3.88 17.45 -7.22
C THR A 166 4.46 16.15 -6.67
N SER A 167 5.49 16.26 -5.83
CA SER A 167 6.24 15.13 -5.29
C SER A 167 5.91 14.90 -3.83
N SER A 168 5.76 13.65 -3.44
CA SER A 168 5.68 13.21 -2.03
C SER A 168 7.02 13.40 -1.31
N ALA A 169 6.96 13.54 0.02
CA ALA A 169 8.15 13.54 0.87
C ALA A 169 8.73 12.14 1.11
N VAL A 170 7.98 11.07 0.80
CA VAL A 170 8.44 9.68 0.96
C VAL A 170 9.60 9.40 0.01
N GLN A 171 10.69 8.89 0.58
CA GLN A 171 11.84 8.39 -0.19
C GLN A 171 11.75 6.89 -0.30
N THR A 172 11.89 6.36 -1.51
CA THR A 172 11.83 4.93 -1.83
C THR A 172 12.99 4.52 -2.73
N TYR A 173 13.36 3.24 -2.66
CA TYR A 173 14.37 2.65 -3.55
C TYR A 173 13.77 2.18 -4.87
N SER A 174 12.47 1.96 -4.92
CA SER A 174 11.77 1.52 -6.13
C SER A 174 11.00 2.68 -6.73
N PRO A 175 11.08 2.91 -8.05
CA PRO A 175 10.38 4.02 -8.71
C PRO A 175 8.88 3.72 -8.79
N VAL A 176 8.17 4.06 -7.73
CA VAL A 176 6.71 3.89 -7.61
C VAL A 176 6.04 5.21 -7.33
N SER A 177 4.79 5.31 -7.75
CA SER A 177 3.88 6.41 -7.46
C SER A 177 2.55 5.89 -6.97
N ILE A 178 2.07 6.41 -5.85
CA ILE A 178 0.80 6.00 -5.22
C ILE A 178 0.02 7.25 -4.87
N PHE A 179 -1.21 7.34 -5.35
CA PHE A 179 -2.08 8.50 -5.17
C PHE A 179 -3.45 8.06 -4.64
N ASP A 180 -3.98 8.81 -3.66
CA ASP A 180 -5.38 8.71 -3.23
C ASP A 180 -6.17 9.82 -3.93
N VAL A 181 -7.08 9.43 -4.82
CA VAL A 181 -7.95 10.34 -5.56
C VAL A 181 -9.32 10.34 -4.91
N GLN A 182 -9.74 11.49 -4.40
CA GLN A 182 -11.02 11.70 -3.73
C GLN A 182 -11.91 12.60 -4.57
N PHE A 183 -13.18 12.28 -4.66
CA PHE A 183 -14.18 13.09 -5.39
C PHE A 183 -15.47 13.24 -4.60
N THR A 184 -16.12 14.39 -4.76
CA THR A 184 -17.41 14.72 -4.11
C THR A 184 -18.52 14.99 -5.11
N LYS A 185 -18.29 14.68 -6.40
CA LYS A 185 -19.25 14.64 -7.51
C LYS A 185 -18.71 13.73 -8.60
N PRO A 186 -19.55 13.21 -9.50
CA PRO A 186 -19.10 12.58 -10.73
C PRO A 186 -18.12 13.47 -11.47
N SER A 187 -16.95 12.95 -11.78
CA SER A 187 -15.84 13.73 -12.32
C SER A 187 -14.97 12.88 -13.23
N LEU A 188 -14.31 13.55 -14.17
CA LEU A 188 -13.34 12.98 -15.07
C LEU A 188 -11.95 13.52 -14.70
N ILE A 189 -10.96 12.64 -14.61
CA ILE A 189 -9.56 13.04 -14.51
C ILE A 189 -8.72 12.32 -15.55
N ASP A 190 -7.73 13.05 -16.04
CA ASP A 190 -6.67 12.52 -16.90
C ASP A 190 -5.36 12.47 -16.12
N LEU A 191 -4.67 11.35 -16.19
CA LEU A 191 -3.37 11.17 -15.58
C LEU A 191 -2.37 10.66 -16.61
N ASP A 192 -1.20 11.27 -16.61
CA ASP A 192 -0.05 10.82 -17.38
C ASP A 192 0.78 9.86 -16.52
N ILE A 193 0.78 8.60 -16.91
CA ILE A 193 1.51 7.51 -16.25
C ILE A 193 2.31 6.77 -17.31
N SER A 194 3.63 6.81 -17.22
CA SER A 194 4.52 6.18 -18.22
C SER A 194 4.09 4.75 -18.56
N LYS A 195 3.98 4.44 -19.84
CA LYS A 195 3.64 3.09 -20.34
C LYS A 195 4.61 2.00 -19.87
N ASN A 196 5.80 2.38 -19.43
CA ASN A 196 6.77 1.44 -18.86
C ASN A 196 6.45 1.02 -17.43
N GLN A 197 5.45 1.67 -16.80
CA GLN A 197 5.03 1.34 -15.45
C GLN A 197 3.85 0.36 -15.45
N THR A 198 3.87 -0.62 -14.56
CA THR A 198 2.68 -1.34 -14.12
C THR A 198 1.69 -0.31 -13.58
N LEU A 199 0.42 -0.43 -13.95
CA LEU A 199 -0.64 0.48 -13.49
C LEU A 199 -1.84 -0.31 -13.01
N MET A 200 -2.29 0.03 -11.80
CA MET A 200 -3.50 -0.51 -11.19
C MET A 200 -4.29 0.60 -10.53
N VAL A 201 -5.61 0.43 -10.46
CA VAL A 201 -6.51 1.32 -9.70
C VAL A 201 -7.40 0.48 -8.79
N TYR A 202 -7.37 0.78 -7.49
CA TYR A 202 -8.22 0.12 -6.49
C TYR A 202 -9.36 1.05 -6.06
N VAL A 203 -10.60 0.60 -6.15
CA VAL A 203 -11.76 1.40 -5.72
C VAL A 203 -11.96 1.21 -4.21
N ILE A 204 -11.63 2.25 -3.44
CA ILE A 204 -11.81 2.28 -1.98
C ILE A 204 -13.29 2.48 -1.65
N ASP A 205 -13.93 3.43 -2.35
CA ASP A 205 -15.36 3.72 -2.22
C ASP A 205 -15.91 4.36 -3.50
N GLY A 206 -17.21 4.13 -3.78
CA GLY A 206 -17.87 4.64 -4.99
C GLY A 206 -17.71 3.73 -6.20
N GLU A 207 -17.89 4.30 -7.40
CA GLU A 207 -17.87 3.60 -8.68
C GLU A 207 -17.08 4.39 -9.73
N LEU A 208 -16.30 3.68 -10.54
CA LEU A 208 -15.58 4.22 -11.70
C LEU A 208 -16.14 3.60 -12.97
N LYS A 209 -16.34 4.43 -14.00
CA LYS A 209 -16.71 4.01 -15.35
C LYS A 209 -15.57 4.28 -16.31
N PHE A 210 -15.36 3.37 -17.25
CA PHE A 210 -14.32 3.47 -18.27
C PHE A 210 -14.96 3.69 -19.64
N HIS A 211 -14.38 4.65 -20.39
CA HIS A 211 -15.00 5.19 -21.59
C HIS A 211 -15.16 4.17 -22.72
N ASP A 212 -14.17 3.29 -22.89
CA ASP A 212 -14.09 2.44 -24.09
C ASP A 212 -14.94 1.15 -24.00
N ASP A 213 -15.28 0.68 -22.80
CA ASP A 213 -15.91 -0.64 -22.61
C ASP A 213 -17.24 -0.64 -21.83
N ASN A 214 -17.75 0.51 -21.44
CA ASN A 214 -18.89 0.60 -20.51
C ASN A 214 -18.72 -0.22 -19.21
N GLN A 215 -17.49 -0.65 -18.90
CA GLN A 215 -17.19 -1.36 -17.68
C GLN A 215 -17.30 -0.41 -16.49
N ILE A 216 -17.85 -0.93 -15.40
CA ILE A 216 -17.92 -0.22 -14.13
C ILE A 216 -17.17 -1.01 -13.09
N ALA A 217 -16.21 -0.37 -12.43
CA ALA A 217 -15.55 -0.90 -11.27
C ALA A 217 -16.17 -0.31 -10.00
N ARG A 218 -16.25 -1.14 -8.96
CA ARG A 218 -16.91 -0.84 -7.69
C ARG A 218 -15.98 -1.03 -6.51
N LYS A 219 -16.41 -0.53 -5.37
CA LYS A 219 -15.75 -0.73 -4.07
C LYS A 219 -15.23 -2.17 -3.89
N GLY A 220 -13.94 -2.29 -3.54
CA GLY A 220 -13.29 -3.58 -3.32
C GLY A 220 -12.80 -4.27 -4.59
N GLN A 221 -12.86 -3.60 -5.73
CA GLN A 221 -12.33 -4.10 -7.00
C GLN A 221 -11.00 -3.45 -7.35
N MET A 222 -10.12 -4.24 -7.97
CA MET A 222 -8.86 -3.80 -8.57
C MET A 222 -8.96 -3.84 -10.09
N ILE A 223 -8.55 -2.75 -10.72
CA ILE A 223 -8.50 -2.58 -12.18
C ILE A 223 -7.03 -2.68 -12.61
N TYR A 224 -6.77 -3.50 -13.61
CA TYR A 224 -5.45 -3.70 -14.21
C TYR A 224 -5.43 -3.15 -15.62
N PHE A 225 -4.39 -2.39 -15.95
CA PHE A 225 -4.25 -1.71 -17.24
C PHE A 225 -3.13 -2.31 -18.09
N ASP A 226 -3.25 -2.15 -19.40
CA ASP A 226 -2.17 -2.44 -20.33
C ASP A 226 -1.02 -1.41 -20.25
N GLN A 227 0.05 -1.65 -21.00
CA GLN A 227 1.23 -0.79 -21.07
C GLN A 227 1.41 -0.19 -22.48
N LEU A 228 0.30 0.11 -23.16
CA LEU A 228 0.33 0.56 -24.56
C LEU A 228 0.30 2.08 -24.74
N SER A 229 0.01 2.84 -23.69
CA SER A 229 -0.08 4.31 -23.71
C SER A 229 0.42 4.91 -22.40
N ASP A 230 0.77 6.19 -22.44
CA ASP A 230 1.22 6.94 -21.27
C ASP A 230 0.08 7.66 -20.55
N THR A 231 -1.18 7.55 -21.02
CA THR A 231 -2.31 8.27 -20.43
C THR A 231 -3.43 7.32 -20.01
N ILE A 232 -4.08 7.65 -18.90
CA ILE A 232 -5.34 7.04 -18.47
C ILE A 232 -6.40 8.11 -18.24
N ASN A 233 -7.65 7.70 -18.46
CA ASN A 233 -8.83 8.50 -18.22
C ASN A 233 -9.72 7.76 -17.22
N LEU A 234 -10.04 8.40 -16.09
CA LEU A 234 -10.82 7.81 -15.02
C LEU A 234 -12.07 8.66 -14.78
N THR A 235 -13.24 8.07 -14.97
CA THR A 235 -14.53 8.74 -14.74
C THR A 235 -15.19 8.19 -13.50
N SER A 236 -15.29 8.98 -12.43
CA SER A 236 -16.13 8.64 -11.28
C SER A 236 -17.60 8.94 -11.61
N ILE A 237 -18.50 8.03 -11.24
CA ILE A 237 -19.93 8.13 -11.55
C ILE A 237 -20.85 8.19 -10.31
N SER A 238 -20.33 7.82 -9.13
CA SER A 238 -21.04 7.96 -7.86
C SER A 238 -20.99 9.41 -7.34
N PRO A 239 -21.92 9.79 -6.42
CA PRO A 239 -21.95 11.14 -5.86
C PRO A 239 -20.68 11.55 -5.11
N ASN A 240 -19.98 10.58 -4.51
CA ASN A 240 -18.69 10.73 -3.85
C ASN A 240 -17.95 9.40 -3.84
N GLY A 241 -16.69 9.42 -3.49
CA GLY A 241 -15.88 8.22 -3.35
C GLY A 241 -14.37 8.51 -3.38
N SER A 242 -13.61 7.43 -3.39
CA SER A 242 -12.17 7.49 -3.52
C SER A 242 -11.61 6.22 -4.16
N TYR A 243 -10.48 6.38 -4.81
CA TYR A 243 -9.72 5.27 -5.38
C TYR A 243 -8.22 5.52 -5.28
N LEU A 244 -7.48 4.44 -5.14
CA LEU A 244 -6.02 4.48 -5.10
C LEU A 244 -5.47 4.14 -6.48
N VAL A 245 -4.57 4.97 -6.99
CA VAL A 245 -3.78 4.71 -8.20
C VAL A 245 -2.41 4.21 -7.76
N LEU A 246 -1.99 3.06 -8.31
CA LEU A 246 -0.68 2.47 -8.08
C LEU A 246 0.05 2.36 -9.41
N ALA A 247 1.19 3.02 -9.53
CA ALA A 247 2.06 2.95 -10.69
C ALA A 247 3.50 2.63 -10.25
N GLY A 248 4.22 1.81 -11.00
CA GLY A 248 5.60 1.47 -10.66
C GLY A 248 6.35 0.81 -11.81
N GLU A 249 7.63 1.11 -11.93
CA GLU A 249 8.49 0.45 -12.92
C GLU A 249 8.75 -1.00 -12.49
N PRO A 250 8.43 -1.99 -13.34
CA PRO A 250 8.75 -3.39 -13.05
C PRO A 250 10.25 -3.57 -12.87
N LEU A 251 10.66 -4.26 -11.82
CA LEU A 251 12.07 -4.57 -11.56
C LEU A 251 12.59 -5.67 -12.49
N ASN A 252 11.69 -6.54 -12.96
CA ASN A 252 12.02 -7.69 -13.80
C ASN A 252 13.10 -8.60 -13.18
N GLU A 253 13.08 -8.73 -11.87
CA GLU A 253 14.02 -9.54 -11.08
C GLU A 253 13.30 -10.76 -10.49
N PRO A 254 14.02 -11.88 -10.27
CA PRO A 254 13.43 -13.04 -9.59
C PRO A 254 12.92 -12.68 -8.19
N VAL A 255 11.77 -13.25 -7.82
CA VAL A 255 11.18 -13.10 -6.47
C VAL A 255 11.08 -14.47 -5.81
N VAL A 256 11.82 -14.64 -4.70
CA VAL A 256 11.69 -15.77 -3.79
C VAL A 256 11.06 -15.27 -2.51
N ARG A 257 9.88 -15.80 -2.18
CA ARG A 257 9.10 -15.39 -1.01
C ARG A 257 8.85 -16.54 -0.07
N TYR A 258 9.08 -16.32 1.22
CA TYR A 258 8.71 -17.23 2.29
C TYR A 258 8.16 -16.44 3.49
N GLY A 259 6.85 -16.48 3.68
CA GLY A 259 6.18 -15.66 4.69
C GLY A 259 6.53 -14.17 4.55
N PRO A 260 7.08 -13.55 5.61
CA PRO A 260 7.40 -12.13 5.66
C PRO A 260 8.80 -11.78 5.08
N PHE A 261 9.45 -12.72 4.37
CA PHE A 261 10.76 -12.53 3.75
C PHE A 261 10.65 -12.55 2.23
N VAL A 262 11.34 -11.62 1.56
CA VAL A 262 11.38 -11.50 0.10
C VAL A 262 12.83 -11.31 -0.35
N THR A 263 13.32 -12.23 -1.19
CA THR A 263 14.70 -12.23 -1.69
C THR A 263 14.72 -12.51 -3.19
N ASN A 264 15.91 -12.57 -3.81
CA ASN A 264 16.02 -12.90 -5.23
C ASN A 264 16.47 -14.35 -5.46
N THR A 265 17.04 -15.01 -4.47
CA THR A 265 17.49 -16.40 -4.56
C THR A 265 17.15 -17.22 -3.33
N GLU A 266 17.09 -18.54 -3.48
CA GLU A 266 16.91 -19.47 -2.35
C GLU A 266 18.09 -19.40 -1.35
N GLY A 267 19.30 -19.07 -1.83
CA GLY A 267 20.46 -18.87 -0.98
C GLY A 267 20.29 -17.66 -0.06
N ASP A 268 19.81 -16.54 -0.61
CA ASP A 268 19.51 -15.33 0.14
C ASP A 268 18.35 -15.56 1.13
N MET A 269 17.35 -16.35 0.74
CA MET A 269 16.26 -16.72 1.62
C MET A 269 16.75 -17.50 2.85
N LYS A 270 17.59 -18.52 2.65
CA LYS A 270 18.21 -19.28 3.74
C LYS A 270 19.01 -18.36 4.65
N LYS A 271 19.79 -17.44 4.07
CA LYS A 271 20.56 -16.46 4.83
C LYS A 271 19.65 -15.57 5.67
N ALA A 272 18.58 -15.01 5.10
CA ALA A 272 17.63 -14.14 5.82
C ALA A 272 16.99 -14.88 7.01
N MET A 273 16.58 -16.14 6.82
CA MET A 273 16.03 -16.97 7.91
C MET A 273 17.05 -17.22 9.02
N LEU A 274 18.31 -17.51 8.67
CA LEU A 274 19.37 -17.68 9.66
C LEU A 274 19.71 -16.37 10.39
N ASP A 275 19.70 -15.24 9.68
CA ASP A 275 19.93 -13.92 10.28
C ASP A 275 18.82 -13.57 11.28
N TYR A 276 17.57 -13.89 10.98
CA TYR A 276 16.46 -13.76 11.92
C TYR A 276 16.65 -14.67 13.15
N GLN A 277 16.89 -15.95 12.95
CA GLN A 277 17.12 -16.92 14.04
C GLN A 277 18.29 -16.52 14.96
N ASN A 278 19.32 -15.90 14.41
CA ASN A 278 20.49 -15.42 15.15
C ASN A 278 20.33 -14.01 15.74
N GLY A 279 19.11 -13.43 15.70
CA GLY A 279 18.81 -12.12 16.29
C GLY A 279 19.43 -10.92 15.55
N LYS A 280 19.92 -11.09 14.32
CA LYS A 280 20.55 -10.00 13.55
C LYS A 280 19.55 -8.95 13.05
N MET A 281 18.26 -9.26 13.06
CA MET A 281 17.21 -8.29 12.74
C MET A 281 16.80 -7.43 13.94
N GLY A 282 17.52 -7.58 15.05
CA GLY A 282 17.29 -6.84 16.30
C GLY A 282 16.15 -7.43 17.15
N THR A 283 15.78 -6.68 18.17
CA THR A 283 14.69 -7.02 19.10
C THR A 283 13.89 -5.76 19.41
N LEU A 284 12.61 -5.89 19.65
CA LEU A 284 11.79 -4.81 20.22
C LEU A 284 12.06 -4.74 21.73
N SER A 285 12.40 -3.55 22.20
CA SER A 285 12.58 -3.25 23.62
C SER A 285 11.31 -2.68 24.22
#